data_d0f85618f4f039fc9c2d2be00df05888
#
_entry.id   d0f85618f4f039fc9c2d2be00df05888
#
_cell.length_a   1.000
_cell.length_b   1.000
_cell.length_c   1.000
_cell.angle_alpha   90.00
_cell.angle_beta   90.00
_cell.angle_gamma   90.00
#
_symmetry.space_group_name_H-M   'P 1'
#
loop_
_entity.id
_entity.type
_entity.pdbx_description
1 polymer ?
#
loop_
_entity_poly.entity_id
_entity_poly.type
_entity_poly.pdbx_seq_one_letter_code
_entity_poly.pdbx_strand_id
1 'polypeptide(L)'
;MVYERIAADVVDVSILGTKLAFRCGRTANNRFLKAALSEKLSTYDETDLSKRGMPTPELINMYDKWGRGGYGVILTGNVMVDPCNLESAGNPIICKENESPHLRKAFSEMARVSKQDGALVVAQLSHAGRQTPLAVNEHPYSCSNVQLESKLSKSGKPIPLQLDQIKPEVIDRFVYAAKVAYDTGYDGVQLHAAHGYLLSQFMSPSTXEGYDGVQLHAAHGYLLSQFMSPSTNKRTDRYGGSMENRFRVIKEIFEGIRKEIPASTGFIVGIKTNSVEFQKDGLTTEDAKTACAMMEQCGFDFVELSGGNFTRLAWAHERESTRRREAYFIELAEKIRPVFKDTVLYVTGGFRTAPAMVNAIKANATDGIGLGRPTSAEPDLPLKILTQNCMAAPDTKLDQDDFIITCFLCMVQMGQMAKQPASALKSVCDGIADLSRVEEAENFIKHAAVLQKEVAKLSEERKPFYGIVPYTNLF
;
A
#
# COMPACT_ATOMS: atom_id res chain seq x y z
N MET A 1 -15.44 -4.76 22.10
CA MET A 1 -16.18 -5.23 20.91
C MET A 1 -15.84 -6.70 20.69
N VAL A 2 -16.85 -7.57 20.48
CA VAL A 2 -16.63 -9.01 20.22
C VAL A 2 -17.07 -9.29 18.79
N TYR A 3 -16.09 -9.47 17.91
CA TYR A 3 -16.33 -9.76 16.49
C TYR A 3 -16.73 -11.22 16.28
N GLU A 4 -17.64 -11.48 15.36
CA GLU A 4 -17.78 -12.80 14.76
C GLU A 4 -16.54 -13.00 13.85
N ARG A 5 -15.84 -14.15 14.04
CA ARG A 5 -14.55 -14.38 13.36
C ARG A 5 -14.64 -15.49 12.33
N ILE A 6 -13.78 -15.39 11.32
CA ILE A 6 -13.59 -16.49 10.36
C ILE A 6 -13.22 -17.76 11.12
N ALA A 7 -13.85 -18.88 10.76
CA ALA A 7 -13.57 -20.17 11.41
C ALA A 7 -12.11 -20.59 11.16
N ALA A 8 -11.40 -20.91 12.24
CA ALA A 8 -9.99 -21.29 12.18
C ALA A 8 -9.64 -22.24 13.32
N ASP A 9 -8.78 -23.19 13.03
CA ASP A 9 -8.26 -24.10 14.05
C ASP A 9 -7.32 -23.37 15.01
N VAL A 10 -7.28 -23.83 16.26
CA VAL A 10 -6.30 -23.30 17.23
C VAL A 10 -4.93 -23.90 16.90
N VAL A 11 -3.93 -23.02 16.75
CA VAL A 11 -2.56 -23.43 16.43
C VAL A 11 -1.57 -22.68 17.31
N ASP A 12 -0.37 -23.24 17.45
CA ASP A 12 0.74 -22.55 18.10
C ASP A 12 1.22 -21.40 17.20
N VAL A 13 1.02 -20.18 17.67
CA VAL A 13 1.38 -18.95 16.95
C VAL A 13 2.77 -18.42 17.32
N SER A 14 3.53 -19.11 18.15
CA SER A 14 4.82 -18.65 18.68
C SER A 14 5.80 -18.21 17.57
N ILE A 15 5.78 -18.91 16.42
CA ILE A 15 6.64 -18.57 15.29
C ILE A 15 6.36 -17.15 14.74
N LEU A 16 5.10 -16.67 14.80
CA LEU A 16 4.73 -15.32 14.34
C LEU A 16 5.30 -14.25 15.26
N GLY A 17 5.57 -14.59 16.53
CA GLY A 17 6.18 -13.70 17.52
C GLY A 17 7.71 -13.66 17.48
N THR A 18 8.35 -14.42 16.60
CA THR A 18 9.83 -14.42 16.52
C THR A 18 10.34 -13.19 15.80
N LYS A 19 11.52 -12.73 16.21
CA LYS A 19 12.17 -11.53 15.64
C LYS A 19 12.62 -11.77 14.19
N LEU A 20 12.66 -10.68 13.41
CA LEU A 20 13.23 -10.66 12.06
C LEU A 20 14.36 -9.64 11.97
N ALA A 21 15.56 -10.10 11.59
CA ALA A 21 16.72 -9.24 11.40
C ALA A 21 16.84 -8.81 9.93
N PHE A 22 17.11 -7.54 9.71
CA PHE A 22 17.36 -6.94 8.39
C PHE A 22 18.86 -6.79 8.12
N ARG A 23 19.25 -6.72 6.84
CA ARG A 23 20.68 -6.61 6.43
C ARG A 23 21.37 -5.41 7.08
N CYS A 24 20.67 -4.29 7.28
CA CYS A 24 21.20 -3.10 7.94
C CYS A 24 21.43 -3.26 9.45
N GLY A 25 21.13 -4.45 10.01
CA GLY A 25 21.32 -4.75 11.44
C GLY A 25 20.11 -4.42 12.32
N ARG A 26 19.07 -3.78 11.78
CA ARG A 26 17.84 -3.49 12.52
C ARG A 26 17.02 -4.78 12.69
N THR A 27 16.22 -4.87 13.75
CA THR A 27 15.42 -6.07 14.05
C THR A 27 13.97 -5.68 14.34
N ALA A 28 13.01 -6.31 13.65
CA ALA A 28 11.59 -6.23 14.00
C ALA A 28 11.25 -7.21 15.11
N ASN A 29 10.37 -6.83 16.02
CA ASN A 29 10.05 -7.60 17.23
C ASN A 29 9.20 -8.85 16.95
N ASN A 30 8.53 -8.93 15.80
CA ASN A 30 7.74 -10.08 15.38
C ASN A 30 7.61 -10.07 13.85
N ARG A 31 6.85 -11.02 13.30
CA ARG A 31 6.76 -11.23 11.84
C ARG A 31 5.60 -10.50 11.18
N PHE A 32 4.84 -9.67 11.90
CA PHE A 32 3.70 -8.93 11.32
C PHE A 32 4.13 -7.59 10.74
N LEU A 33 3.70 -7.35 9.51
CA LEU A 33 3.86 -6.08 8.82
C LEU A 33 2.47 -5.48 8.56
N LYS A 34 2.19 -4.28 9.08
CA LYS A 34 1.01 -3.51 8.67
C LYS A 34 1.29 -3.00 7.25
N ALA A 35 0.60 -3.56 6.27
CA ALA A 35 0.79 -3.18 4.87
C ALA A 35 0.25 -1.77 4.58
N ALA A 36 0.78 -1.14 3.54
CA ALA A 36 0.34 0.19 3.12
C ALA A 36 -1.15 0.21 2.75
N LEU A 37 -1.88 1.21 3.22
CA LEU A 37 -3.26 1.55 2.85
C LEU A 37 -3.30 3.04 2.55
N SER A 38 -4.03 3.46 1.51
CA SER A 38 -4.13 4.88 1.13
C SER A 38 -5.13 5.59 2.04
N GLU A 39 -4.62 6.40 2.97
CA GLU A 39 -5.43 7.05 4.00
C GLU A 39 -6.16 8.31 3.47
N LYS A 40 -5.49 9.10 2.64
CA LYS A 40 -6.00 10.35 2.04
C LYS A 40 -6.41 11.40 3.09
N LEU A 41 -5.66 11.47 4.18
CA LEU A 41 -5.97 12.33 5.33
C LEU A 41 -4.92 13.41 5.59
N SER A 42 -4.07 13.71 4.60
CA SER A 42 -3.14 14.85 4.69
C SER A 42 -3.76 16.11 4.08
N THR A 43 -3.14 17.25 4.30
CA THR A 43 -3.60 18.53 3.74
C THR A 43 -3.53 18.52 2.21
N TYR A 44 -4.44 19.26 1.58
CA TYR A 44 -4.43 19.45 0.12
C TYR A 44 -4.94 20.84 -0.23
N ASP A 45 -4.32 21.46 -1.23
CA ASP A 45 -4.73 22.73 -1.80
C ASP A 45 -4.64 22.60 -3.33
N GLU A 46 -5.65 23.08 -4.04
CA GLU A 46 -5.72 22.92 -5.50
C GLU A 46 -4.63 23.72 -6.23
N THR A 47 -4.22 24.85 -5.66
CA THR A 47 -3.34 25.82 -6.31
C THR A 47 -1.97 25.96 -5.65
N ASP A 48 -1.89 25.84 -4.33
CA ASP A 48 -0.67 26.09 -3.56
C ASP A 48 0.00 24.77 -3.18
N LEU A 49 1.03 24.39 -3.92
CA LEU A 49 1.78 23.15 -3.71
C LEU A 49 2.42 23.06 -2.32
N SER A 50 2.78 24.23 -1.73
CA SER A 50 3.42 24.25 -0.41
C SER A 50 2.47 23.83 0.72
N LYS A 51 1.16 23.84 0.46
CA LYS A 51 0.13 23.44 1.43
C LYS A 51 -0.31 21.98 1.29
N ARG A 52 0.29 21.23 0.37
CA ARG A 52 -0.06 19.83 0.13
C ARG A 52 0.74 18.89 1.00
N GLY A 53 0.10 17.85 1.52
CA GLY A 53 0.78 16.64 1.99
C GLY A 53 1.23 16.65 3.45
N MET A 54 0.86 17.65 4.26
CA MET A 54 1.21 17.65 5.68
C MET A 54 0.27 16.68 6.43
N PRO A 55 0.82 15.72 7.21
CA PRO A 55 -0.03 14.85 8.04
C PRO A 55 -0.93 15.65 8.99
N THR A 56 -2.22 15.36 8.96
CA THR A 56 -3.19 16.02 9.85
C THR A 56 -3.27 15.31 11.20
N PRO A 57 -3.86 15.94 12.24
CA PRO A 57 -4.12 15.24 13.50
C PRO A 57 -4.92 13.95 13.32
N GLU A 58 -5.86 13.92 12.37
CA GLU A 58 -6.66 12.75 12.04
C GLU A 58 -5.78 11.60 11.55
N LEU A 59 -4.85 11.88 10.64
CA LEU A 59 -3.91 10.88 10.16
C LEU A 59 -3.02 10.37 11.31
N ILE A 60 -2.53 11.26 12.17
CA ILE A 60 -1.68 10.91 13.31
C ILE A 60 -2.47 10.04 14.31
N ASN A 61 -3.76 10.36 14.60
CA ASN A 61 -4.63 9.56 15.47
C ASN A 61 -4.74 8.10 14.98
N MET A 62 -4.86 7.92 13.66
CA MET A 62 -4.96 6.58 13.07
C MET A 62 -3.66 5.80 13.25
N TYR A 63 -2.51 6.45 13.04
CA TYR A 63 -1.19 5.81 13.22
C TYR A 63 -0.90 5.49 14.70
N ASP A 64 -1.41 6.28 15.65
CA ASP A 64 -1.33 5.96 17.08
C ASP A 64 -2.04 4.63 17.40
N LYS A 65 -3.18 4.36 16.75
CA LYS A 65 -3.91 3.10 16.96
C LYS A 65 -3.14 1.91 16.39
N TRP A 66 -2.62 2.02 15.19
CA TRP A 66 -1.77 0.97 14.63
C TRP A 66 -0.48 0.80 15.45
N GLY A 67 0.09 1.90 15.97
CA GLY A 67 1.29 1.86 16.82
C GLY A 67 1.10 1.06 18.11
N ARG A 68 -0.16 0.82 18.52
CA ARG A 68 -0.56 0.00 19.66
C ARG A 68 -1.10 -1.37 19.26
N GLY A 69 -0.87 -1.78 18.02
CA GLY A 69 -1.45 -2.99 17.43
C GLY A 69 -0.57 -4.22 17.46
N GLY A 70 0.63 -4.12 18.04
CA GLY A 70 1.51 -5.28 18.15
C GLY A 70 2.22 -5.68 16.86
N TYR A 71 2.45 -4.76 15.93
CA TYR A 71 3.17 -5.02 14.69
C TYR A 71 4.69 -5.02 14.89
N GLY A 72 5.40 -5.83 14.10
CA GLY A 72 6.86 -5.73 13.99
C GLY A 72 7.28 -4.57 13.11
N VAL A 73 6.54 -4.35 12.01
CA VAL A 73 6.78 -3.23 11.07
C VAL A 73 5.45 -2.57 10.72
N ILE A 74 5.42 -1.25 10.68
CA ILE A 74 4.28 -0.47 10.19
C ILE A 74 4.72 0.30 8.94
N LEU A 75 4.11 -0.02 7.78
CA LEU A 75 4.26 0.79 6.57
C LEU A 75 3.22 1.90 6.57
N THR A 76 3.64 3.08 6.16
CA THR A 76 2.68 4.15 5.84
C THR A 76 1.93 3.80 4.55
N GLY A 77 0.83 4.49 4.29
CA GLY A 77 0.30 4.59 2.94
C GLY A 77 1.26 5.37 2.05
N ASN A 78 0.83 5.71 0.84
CA ASN A 78 1.68 6.41 -0.13
C ASN A 78 2.16 7.75 0.42
N VAL A 79 3.47 7.89 0.66
CA VAL A 79 4.13 9.18 0.87
C VAL A 79 4.67 9.60 -0.50
N MET A 80 4.04 10.59 -1.11
CA MET A 80 4.39 11.01 -2.46
C MET A 80 5.67 11.86 -2.44
N VAL A 81 6.49 11.70 -3.49
CA VAL A 81 7.76 12.44 -3.61
C VAL A 81 7.63 13.65 -4.53
N ASP A 82 6.44 13.86 -5.10
CA ASP A 82 6.16 14.94 -6.06
C ASP A 82 4.75 15.48 -5.78
N PRO A 83 4.58 16.80 -5.60
CA PRO A 83 3.27 17.37 -5.21
C PRO A 83 2.26 17.44 -6.35
N CYS A 84 2.69 17.20 -7.62
CA CYS A 84 1.84 17.23 -8.79
C CYS A 84 1.46 15.84 -9.30
N ASN A 85 2.20 14.81 -8.91
CA ASN A 85 2.02 13.46 -9.44
C ASN A 85 1.54 12.51 -8.33
N LEU A 86 0.36 12.85 -7.75
CA LEU A 86 -0.23 12.15 -6.60
C LEU A 86 -1.10 10.97 -7.03
N GLU A 87 -1.17 9.95 -6.17
CA GLU A 87 -2.17 8.88 -6.29
C GLU A 87 -3.57 9.43 -6.00
N SER A 88 -3.65 10.39 -5.09
CA SER A 88 -4.91 11.05 -4.72
C SER A 88 -4.61 12.37 -3.99
N ALA A 89 -5.52 13.32 -4.07
CA ALA A 89 -5.55 14.42 -3.10
C ALA A 89 -5.56 13.85 -1.68
N GLY A 90 -4.93 14.53 -0.73
CA GLY A 90 -4.84 14.05 0.65
C GLY A 90 -3.74 13.03 0.92
N ASN A 91 -2.92 12.64 -0.06
CA ASN A 91 -1.71 11.86 0.22
C ASN A 91 -0.73 12.68 1.07
N PRO A 92 -0.01 12.05 2.03
CA PRO A 92 1.17 12.71 2.60
C PRO A 92 2.24 12.90 1.51
N ILE A 93 3.00 14.01 1.59
CA ILE A 93 4.00 14.34 0.57
C ILE A 93 5.27 14.82 1.27
N ILE A 94 6.42 14.34 0.81
CA ILE A 94 7.73 14.85 1.20
C ILE A 94 8.46 15.29 -0.07
N CYS A 95 8.55 16.60 -0.26
CA CYS A 95 9.24 17.20 -1.42
C CYS A 95 9.81 18.57 -1.02
N LYS A 96 10.59 19.17 -1.89
CA LYS A 96 11.18 20.50 -1.63
C LYS A 96 10.14 21.61 -1.62
N GLU A 97 9.10 21.45 -2.45
CA GLU A 97 8.06 22.44 -2.65
C GLU A 97 7.20 22.68 -1.40
N ASN A 98 7.04 21.65 -0.54
CA ASN A 98 6.24 21.76 0.68
C ASN A 98 7.09 21.73 1.98
N GLU A 99 8.41 21.81 1.85
CA GLU A 99 9.34 21.74 2.99
C GLU A 99 9.08 22.86 4.00
N SER A 100 8.88 22.48 5.25
CA SER A 100 8.68 23.45 6.34
C SER A 100 8.93 22.79 7.70
N PRO A 101 9.28 23.57 8.74
CA PRO A 101 9.38 23.02 10.11
C PRO A 101 8.07 22.37 10.59
N HIS A 102 6.92 22.88 10.19
CA HIS A 102 5.62 22.32 10.56
C HIS A 102 5.42 20.94 9.91
N LEU A 103 5.77 20.79 8.63
CA LEU A 103 5.72 19.52 7.93
C LEU A 103 6.61 18.49 8.64
N ARG A 104 7.86 18.84 8.92
CA ARG A 104 8.79 17.95 9.61
C ARG A 104 8.27 17.51 10.99
N LYS A 105 7.70 18.47 11.75
CA LYS A 105 7.12 18.18 13.06
C LYS A 105 5.96 17.17 12.93
N ALA A 106 5.06 17.36 11.94
CA ALA A 106 3.95 16.45 11.71
C ALA A 106 4.41 15.03 11.35
N PHE A 107 5.41 14.90 10.46
CA PHE A 107 5.98 13.60 10.12
C PHE A 107 6.69 12.96 11.32
N SER A 108 7.44 13.75 12.12
CA SER A 108 8.09 13.24 13.35
C SER A 108 7.05 12.73 14.35
N GLU A 109 5.95 13.43 14.53
CA GLU A 109 4.89 13.00 15.44
C GLU A 109 4.23 11.72 14.93
N MET A 110 3.93 11.64 13.63
CA MET A 110 3.38 10.43 13.01
C MET A 110 4.32 9.23 13.22
N ALA A 111 5.63 9.42 12.99
CA ALA A 111 6.62 8.37 13.24
C ALA A 111 6.66 7.95 14.71
N ARG A 112 6.61 8.93 15.63
CA ARG A 112 6.66 8.69 17.08
C ARG A 112 5.45 7.85 17.55
N VAL A 113 4.23 8.23 17.15
CA VAL A 113 3.03 7.51 17.62
C VAL A 113 2.93 6.12 17.02
N SER A 114 3.50 5.90 15.85
CA SER A 114 3.52 4.58 15.20
C SER A 114 4.35 3.54 15.96
N LYS A 115 5.19 3.98 16.90
CA LYS A 115 6.15 3.11 17.63
C LYS A 115 5.72 2.76 19.05
N GLN A 116 4.47 2.98 19.45
CA GLN A 116 4.03 2.83 20.84
C GLN A 116 4.33 1.42 21.41
N ASP A 117 4.16 0.37 20.60
CA ASP A 117 4.46 -1.02 21.00
C ASP A 117 5.81 -1.51 20.48
N GLY A 118 6.70 -0.60 20.07
CA GLY A 118 8.03 -0.95 19.60
C GLY A 118 8.11 -1.42 18.14
N ALA A 119 7.09 -1.12 17.34
CA ALA A 119 7.14 -1.37 15.89
C ALA A 119 8.22 -0.51 15.22
N LEU A 120 8.82 -1.02 14.15
CA LEU A 120 9.61 -0.20 13.22
C LEU A 120 8.67 0.50 12.25
N VAL A 121 8.85 1.79 12.02
CA VAL A 121 8.01 2.54 11.08
C VAL A 121 8.77 2.85 9.80
N VAL A 122 8.16 2.52 8.66
CA VAL A 122 8.78 2.63 7.33
C VAL A 122 7.86 3.44 6.42
N ALA A 123 8.36 4.54 5.84
CA ALA A 123 7.59 5.38 4.92
C ALA A 123 7.58 4.75 3.52
N GLN A 124 6.38 4.49 2.96
CA GLN A 124 6.28 3.98 1.60
C GLN A 124 6.35 5.16 0.62
N LEU A 125 7.52 5.35 0.00
CA LEU A 125 7.75 6.43 -0.98
C LEU A 125 7.16 6.06 -2.34
N SER A 126 6.45 7.00 -2.95
CA SER A 126 5.65 6.73 -4.14
C SER A 126 5.61 7.93 -5.10
N HIS A 127 5.36 7.65 -6.37
CA HIS A 127 5.09 8.62 -7.44
C HIS A 127 4.05 7.99 -8.36
N ALA A 128 2.92 8.65 -8.55
CA ALA A 128 1.79 8.01 -9.24
C ALA A 128 2.01 7.81 -10.75
N GLY A 129 2.87 8.62 -11.37
CA GLY A 129 3.10 8.46 -12.81
C GLY A 129 1.81 8.70 -13.59
N ARG A 130 1.59 7.90 -14.62
CA ARG A 130 0.38 7.98 -15.48
C ARG A 130 -0.93 7.68 -14.75
N GLN A 131 -0.87 7.23 -13.48
CA GLN A 131 -2.07 6.96 -12.69
C GLN A 131 -2.59 8.18 -11.95
N THR A 132 -1.88 9.30 -12.03
CA THR A 132 -2.34 10.55 -11.41
C THR A 132 -3.74 10.92 -11.92
N PRO A 133 -4.71 11.13 -11.02
CA PRO A 133 -6.06 11.50 -11.44
C PRO A 133 -6.08 12.83 -12.22
N LEU A 134 -6.94 12.90 -13.21
CA LEU A 134 -7.16 14.11 -14.02
C LEU A 134 -7.48 15.34 -13.15
N ALA A 135 -8.20 15.12 -12.04
CA ALA A 135 -8.55 16.18 -11.08
C ALA A 135 -7.32 16.74 -10.32
N VAL A 136 -6.19 16.03 -10.34
CA VAL A 136 -4.94 16.46 -9.67
C VAL A 136 -3.97 17.05 -10.69
N ASN A 137 -3.80 16.38 -11.85
CA ASN A 137 -2.87 16.83 -12.89
C ASN A 137 -3.31 16.31 -14.27
N GLU A 138 -3.54 17.23 -15.21
CA GLU A 138 -3.93 16.89 -16.57
C GLU A 138 -2.79 16.23 -17.36
N HIS A 139 -1.54 16.51 -16.99
CA HIS A 139 -0.36 16.08 -17.73
C HIS A 139 0.73 15.49 -16.80
N PRO A 140 0.47 14.34 -16.15
CA PRO A 140 1.45 13.77 -15.22
C PRO A 140 2.67 13.19 -15.94
N TYR A 141 3.81 13.21 -15.28
CA TYR A 141 5.02 12.56 -15.78
C TYR A 141 4.87 11.04 -15.78
N SER A 142 5.48 10.39 -16.77
CA SER A 142 5.52 8.92 -16.87
C SER A 142 6.81 8.47 -17.56
N CYS A 143 7.11 7.19 -17.51
CA CYS A 143 8.27 6.65 -18.24
C CYS A 143 8.07 6.71 -19.76
N SER A 144 6.81 6.58 -20.22
CA SER A 144 6.45 6.61 -21.65
C SER A 144 5.05 7.19 -21.85
N ASN A 145 4.73 7.56 -23.08
CA ASN A 145 3.41 8.10 -23.44
C ASN A 145 2.41 6.94 -23.65
N VAL A 146 2.10 6.23 -22.57
CA VAL A 146 1.11 5.13 -22.60
C VAL A 146 -0.06 5.52 -21.69
N GLN A 147 -1.17 5.94 -22.29
CA GLN A 147 -2.36 6.39 -21.57
C GLN A 147 -2.93 5.23 -20.75
N LEU A 148 -3.32 5.54 -19.52
CA LEU A 148 -4.09 4.60 -18.70
C LEU A 148 -5.55 4.64 -19.14
N GLU A 149 -6.03 3.54 -19.72
CA GLU A 149 -7.43 3.38 -20.06
C GLU A 149 -8.13 2.64 -18.92
N SER A 150 -9.05 3.32 -18.26
CA SER A 150 -9.83 2.76 -17.17
C SER A 150 -11.26 3.31 -17.25
N LYS A 151 -12.22 2.41 -17.06
CA LYS A 151 -13.63 2.80 -16.96
C LYS A 151 -13.96 3.38 -15.58
N LEU A 152 -13.06 3.19 -14.60
CA LEU A 152 -13.32 3.53 -13.20
C LEU A 152 -12.68 4.87 -12.78
N SER A 153 -11.70 5.37 -13.54
CA SER A 153 -11.07 6.65 -13.20
C SER A 153 -10.53 7.34 -14.45
N LYS A 154 -10.63 8.65 -14.46
CA LYS A 154 -10.01 9.48 -15.50
C LYS A 154 -8.63 9.89 -14.99
N SER A 155 -7.59 9.41 -15.67
CA SER A 155 -6.19 9.82 -15.41
C SER A 155 -5.76 10.89 -16.38
N GLY A 156 -4.82 11.73 -15.97
CA GLY A 156 -4.23 12.74 -16.84
C GLY A 156 -3.50 12.09 -18.02
N LYS A 157 -3.33 12.85 -19.11
CA LYS A 157 -2.61 12.39 -20.31
C LYS A 157 -1.10 12.42 -20.03
N PRO A 158 -0.39 11.27 -19.99
CA PRO A 158 0.98 11.25 -19.51
C PRO A 158 1.97 11.93 -20.47
N ILE A 159 2.94 12.62 -19.88
CA ILE A 159 4.09 13.20 -20.59
C ILE A 159 5.31 12.32 -20.30
N PRO A 160 5.96 11.74 -21.32
CA PRO A 160 7.15 10.91 -21.08
C PRO A 160 8.32 11.77 -20.63
N LEU A 161 8.95 11.35 -19.52
CA LEU A 161 10.17 11.99 -19.01
C LEU A 161 11.29 11.92 -20.05
N GLN A 162 11.94 13.04 -20.31
CA GLN A 162 13.16 13.09 -21.11
C GLN A 162 14.32 12.47 -20.30
N LEU A 163 15.38 12.05 -21.00
CA LEU A 163 16.50 11.35 -20.36
C LEU A 163 17.15 12.20 -19.25
N ASP A 164 17.30 13.49 -19.48
CA ASP A 164 17.89 14.43 -18.51
C ASP A 164 16.96 14.78 -17.35
N GLN A 165 15.65 14.54 -17.49
CA GLN A 165 14.66 14.77 -16.43
C GLN A 165 14.60 13.60 -15.43
N ILE A 166 15.02 12.39 -15.79
CA ILE A 166 14.87 11.22 -14.92
C ILE A 166 15.62 11.42 -13.58
N LYS A 167 16.82 12.00 -13.64
CA LYS A 167 17.57 12.22 -12.42
C LYS A 167 16.91 13.26 -11.50
N PRO A 168 16.64 14.51 -11.93
CA PRO A 168 16.07 15.51 -11.01
C PRO A 168 14.60 15.23 -10.64
N GLU A 169 13.77 14.73 -11.56
CA GLU A 169 12.33 14.60 -11.31
C GLU A 169 11.95 13.24 -10.68
N VAL A 170 12.86 12.25 -10.72
CA VAL A 170 12.58 10.95 -10.10
C VAL A 170 13.63 10.64 -9.04
N ILE A 171 14.87 10.38 -9.45
CA ILE A 171 15.89 9.84 -8.54
C ILE A 171 16.12 10.78 -7.35
N ASP A 172 16.40 12.04 -7.62
CA ASP A 172 16.73 13.03 -6.57
C ASP A 172 15.54 13.29 -5.64
N ARG A 173 14.28 13.21 -6.14
CA ARG A 173 13.07 13.35 -5.31
C ARG A 173 12.94 12.19 -4.32
N PHE A 174 13.13 10.95 -4.77
CA PHE A 174 13.10 9.78 -3.86
C PHE A 174 14.22 9.84 -2.81
N VAL A 175 15.43 10.23 -3.22
CA VAL A 175 16.58 10.36 -2.30
C VAL A 175 16.30 11.45 -1.25
N TYR A 176 15.78 12.59 -1.69
CA TYR A 176 15.41 13.70 -0.81
C TYR A 176 14.36 13.24 0.21
N ALA A 177 13.29 12.59 -0.27
CA ALA A 177 12.20 12.12 0.60
C ALA A 177 12.71 11.09 1.63
N ALA A 178 13.62 10.19 1.22
CA ALA A 178 14.23 9.23 2.14
C ALA A 178 15.05 9.93 3.23
N LYS A 179 15.80 11.00 2.87
CA LYS A 179 16.58 11.77 3.82
C LYS A 179 15.68 12.47 4.85
N VAL A 180 14.58 13.09 4.40
CA VAL A 180 13.62 13.73 5.30
C VAL A 180 12.95 12.67 6.21
N ALA A 181 12.58 11.51 5.68
CA ALA A 181 12.03 10.42 6.49
C ALA A 181 13.03 10.00 7.59
N TYR A 182 14.30 9.82 7.25
CA TYR A 182 15.35 9.53 8.21
C TYR A 182 15.44 10.61 9.30
N ASP A 183 15.49 11.88 8.88
CA ASP A 183 15.64 13.04 9.79
C ASP A 183 14.41 13.21 10.70
N THR A 184 13.23 12.76 10.27
CA THR A 184 11.99 12.85 11.05
C THR A 184 11.69 11.59 11.87
N GLY A 185 12.64 10.65 11.92
CA GLY A 185 12.61 9.54 12.86
C GLY A 185 11.97 8.25 12.36
N TYR A 186 11.77 8.11 11.04
CA TYR A 186 11.38 6.82 10.46
C TYR A 186 12.55 5.85 10.52
N ASP A 187 12.26 4.57 10.70
CA ASP A 187 13.28 3.52 10.73
C ASP A 187 13.71 3.08 9.34
N GLY A 188 12.98 3.50 8.33
CA GLY A 188 13.30 3.17 6.95
C GLY A 188 12.32 3.72 5.94
N VAL A 189 12.59 3.40 4.68
CA VAL A 189 11.69 3.67 3.56
C VAL A 189 11.45 2.40 2.74
N GLN A 190 10.29 2.35 2.07
CA GLN A 190 9.98 1.32 1.07
C GLN A 190 9.73 2.01 -0.26
N LEU A 191 10.42 1.57 -1.32
CA LEU A 191 10.16 2.06 -2.67
C LEU A 191 8.92 1.36 -3.23
N HIS A 192 7.91 2.14 -3.66
CA HIS A 192 6.69 1.56 -4.23
C HIS A 192 6.88 1.28 -5.72
N ALA A 193 7.23 0.03 -6.06
CA ALA A 193 7.43 -0.45 -7.42
C ALA A 193 6.35 -1.48 -7.82
N ALA A 194 5.13 -1.34 -7.25
CA ALA A 194 4.02 -2.29 -7.45
C ALA A 194 2.75 -1.56 -7.88
N HIS A 195 1.77 -2.36 -8.18
CA HIS A 195 0.40 -2.13 -8.70
C HIS A 195 -0.25 -0.75 -8.56
N GLY A 196 -1.15 -0.45 -9.50
CA GLY A 196 -1.97 0.74 -9.49
C GLY A 196 -3.03 0.73 -8.38
N TYR A 197 -3.25 1.86 -7.73
CA TYR A 197 -4.21 1.99 -6.64
C TYR A 197 -5.65 2.13 -7.13
N LEU A 198 -6.54 1.48 -6.40
CA LEU A 198 -7.94 1.34 -6.76
C LEU A 198 -8.75 2.62 -6.57
N LEU A 199 -8.38 3.48 -5.62
CA LEU A 199 -9.23 4.63 -5.27
C LEU A 199 -9.31 5.68 -6.38
N SER A 200 -8.33 5.74 -7.28
CA SER A 200 -8.44 6.53 -8.50
C SER A 200 -9.41 5.93 -9.52
N GLN A 201 -9.75 4.65 -9.36
CA GLN A 201 -10.68 3.95 -10.25
C GLN A 201 -12.15 4.20 -9.89
N PHE A 202 -12.42 4.69 -8.68
CA PHE A 202 -13.79 4.99 -8.22
C PHE A 202 -14.40 6.24 -8.82
N MET A 203 -13.63 7.02 -9.58
CA MET A 203 -14.05 8.35 -10.00
C MET A 203 -14.66 8.39 -11.40
N SER A 204 -15.08 7.24 -11.97
CA SER A 204 -15.75 7.21 -13.26
C SER A 204 -17.15 6.59 -13.14
N PRO A 205 -18.20 7.22 -13.68
CA PRO A 205 -19.54 6.63 -13.64
C PRO A 205 -19.58 5.38 -14.52
N SER A 206 -19.83 4.22 -13.91
CA SER A 206 -20.12 3.01 -14.64
C SER A 206 -21.64 2.92 -14.82
N THR A 207 -22.09 3.16 -16.02
CA THR A 207 -23.42 2.71 -16.42
C THR A 207 -23.32 1.22 -16.70
N UNK A 208 -23.52 0.59 -15.89
CA UNK A 208 -23.47 -0.59 -16.10
C UNK A 208 -24.59 -1.14 -16.48
N GLU A 209 -24.96 -1.15 -17.43
CA GLU A 209 -26.08 -1.94 -17.91
C GLU A 209 -25.56 -3.18 -18.66
N GLY A 210 -25.82 -4.33 -18.07
CA GLY A 210 -25.86 -5.61 -18.78
C GLY A 210 -24.57 -6.15 -19.34
N TYR A 211 -23.53 -6.39 -18.49
CA TYR A 211 -22.34 -7.13 -18.93
C TYR A 211 -21.95 -8.20 -17.91
N ASP A 212 -21.90 -9.44 -18.37
CA ASP A 212 -21.41 -10.58 -17.60
C ASP A 212 -19.86 -10.61 -17.63
N GLY A 213 -19.25 -9.63 -17.00
CA GLY A 213 -17.79 -9.58 -16.88
C GLY A 213 -17.20 -8.28 -17.35
N VAL A 214 -16.65 -7.54 -16.40
CA VAL A 214 -15.92 -6.32 -16.70
C VAL A 214 -14.44 -6.66 -16.87
N GLN A 215 -13.97 -6.66 -18.10
CA GLN A 215 -12.53 -6.72 -18.37
C GLN A 215 -11.96 -5.32 -18.20
N LEU A 216 -11.45 -5.06 -16.98
CA LEU A 216 -10.82 -3.79 -16.69
C LEU A 216 -9.40 -3.77 -17.27
N HIS A 217 -9.23 -3.04 -18.34
CA HIS A 217 -7.92 -2.81 -18.92
C HIS A 217 -7.23 -1.67 -18.16
N ALA A 218 -6.92 -1.92 -16.87
CA ALA A 218 -6.17 -1.02 -16.02
C ALA A 218 -4.70 -1.46 -15.99
N ALA A 219 -3.88 -0.81 -16.78
CA ALA A 219 -2.44 -1.12 -16.78
C ALA A 219 -1.76 -0.40 -15.60
N HIS A 220 -1.08 -1.07 -14.89
CA HIS A 220 0.01 -1.13 -13.91
C HIS A 220 0.57 0.13 -13.33
N GLY A 221 0.53 0.18 -12.04
CA GLY A 221 1.55 0.60 -11.12
C GLY A 221 1.92 2.09 -11.14
N TYR A 222 2.51 2.50 -10.06
CA TYR A 222 3.14 3.81 -9.91
C TYR A 222 4.39 3.90 -10.79
N LEU A 223 5.04 5.07 -10.80
CA LEU A 223 6.11 5.37 -11.75
C LEU A 223 7.21 4.29 -11.78
N LEU A 224 7.69 3.82 -10.63
CA LEU A 224 8.75 2.79 -10.63
C LEU A 224 8.27 1.48 -11.26
N SER A 225 7.03 1.06 -11.01
CA SER A 225 6.43 -0.09 -11.67
C SER A 225 6.27 0.13 -13.17
N GLN A 226 5.95 1.38 -13.59
CA GLN A 226 5.87 1.72 -15.01
C GLN A 226 7.21 1.55 -15.72
N PHE A 227 8.32 1.89 -15.05
CA PHE A 227 9.66 1.63 -15.60
C PHE A 227 9.95 0.14 -15.73
N MET A 228 9.52 -0.67 -14.78
CA MET A 228 9.78 -2.12 -14.73
C MET A 228 9.03 -2.92 -15.79
N SER A 229 7.78 -2.56 -16.08
CA SER A 229 6.89 -3.35 -16.95
C SER A 229 7.10 -3.04 -18.42
N PRO A 230 7.29 -4.06 -19.28
CA PRO A 230 7.42 -3.83 -20.73
C PRO A 230 6.11 -3.37 -21.38
N SER A 231 4.97 -3.57 -20.72
CA SER A 231 3.67 -3.07 -21.21
C SER A 231 3.58 -1.55 -21.16
N THR A 232 4.28 -0.91 -20.21
CA THR A 232 4.24 0.55 -19.97
C THR A 232 5.54 1.25 -20.36
N ASN A 233 6.68 0.59 -20.26
CA ASN A 233 7.99 1.16 -20.60
C ASN A 233 8.33 0.86 -22.08
N LYS A 234 8.09 1.84 -22.93
CA LYS A 234 8.39 1.76 -24.38
C LYS A 234 9.65 2.54 -24.75
N ARG A 235 10.51 2.84 -23.75
CA ARG A 235 11.75 3.58 -23.97
C ARG A 235 12.78 2.75 -24.73
N THR A 236 13.61 3.43 -25.51
CA THR A 236 14.71 2.84 -26.29
C THR A 236 16.08 3.29 -25.77
N ASP A 237 16.09 4.09 -24.70
CA ASP A 237 17.33 4.55 -24.04
C ASP A 237 17.76 3.60 -22.91
N ARG A 238 18.75 4.00 -22.11
CA ARG A 238 19.32 3.18 -21.03
C ARG A 238 18.34 2.85 -19.88
N TYR A 239 17.10 3.36 -19.92
CA TYR A 239 16.06 3.05 -18.94
C TYR A 239 14.94 2.17 -19.54
N GLY A 240 15.13 1.62 -20.76
CA GLY A 240 14.15 0.78 -21.44
C GLY A 240 14.74 -0.44 -22.10
N GLY A 241 13.89 -1.33 -22.61
CA GLY A 241 14.31 -2.57 -23.26
C GLY A 241 14.52 -3.70 -22.25
N SER A 242 15.77 -4.09 -21.97
CA SER A 242 16.09 -5.22 -21.11
C SER A 242 15.65 -4.97 -19.65
N MET A 243 15.52 -6.05 -18.85
CA MET A 243 15.16 -5.94 -17.44
C MET A 243 16.19 -5.09 -16.67
N GLU A 244 17.48 -5.22 -16.97
CA GLU A 244 18.55 -4.43 -16.34
C GLU A 244 18.33 -2.94 -16.55
N ASN A 245 17.96 -2.57 -17.77
CA ASN A 245 17.69 -1.16 -18.10
C ASN A 245 16.40 -0.66 -17.42
N ARG A 246 15.34 -1.48 -17.44
CA ARG A 246 14.07 -1.11 -16.80
C ARG A 246 14.22 -1.01 -15.28
N PHE A 247 15.07 -1.82 -14.66
CA PHE A 247 15.35 -1.78 -13.21
C PHE A 247 16.29 -0.63 -12.82
N ARG A 248 17.02 -0.07 -13.77
CA ARG A 248 18.09 0.93 -13.54
C ARG A 248 17.66 2.09 -12.65
N VAL A 249 16.47 2.65 -12.87
CA VAL A 249 15.98 3.79 -12.07
C VAL A 249 15.86 3.39 -10.58
N ILE A 250 15.39 2.18 -10.29
CA ILE A 250 15.26 1.67 -8.92
C ILE A 250 16.65 1.50 -8.28
N LYS A 251 17.60 0.94 -9.05
CA LYS A 251 18.98 0.79 -8.59
C LYS A 251 19.63 2.14 -8.26
N GLU A 252 19.47 3.13 -9.14
CA GLU A 252 20.04 4.47 -8.94
C GLU A 252 19.41 5.19 -7.74
N ILE A 253 18.10 5.00 -7.49
CA ILE A 253 17.43 5.52 -6.28
C ILE A 253 18.04 4.84 -5.04
N PHE A 254 18.13 3.49 -5.04
CA PHE A 254 18.70 2.74 -3.92
C PHE A 254 20.12 3.21 -3.60
N GLU A 255 20.97 3.30 -4.62
CA GLU A 255 22.37 3.76 -4.47
C GLU A 255 22.43 5.20 -3.94
N GLY A 256 21.54 6.08 -4.45
CA GLY A 256 21.44 7.45 -3.96
C GLY A 256 21.04 7.51 -2.49
N ILE A 257 20.05 6.72 -2.07
CA ILE A 257 19.64 6.65 -0.66
C ILE A 257 20.82 6.14 0.21
N ARG A 258 21.47 5.06 -0.21
CA ARG A 258 22.59 4.47 0.56
C ARG A 258 23.82 5.39 0.62
N LYS A 259 24.02 6.25 -0.37
CA LYS A 259 25.06 7.27 -0.35
C LYS A 259 24.77 8.33 0.73
N GLU A 260 23.53 8.76 0.85
CA GLU A 260 23.11 9.78 1.84
C GLU A 260 22.91 9.17 3.23
N ILE A 261 22.43 7.92 3.31
CA ILE A 261 22.09 7.24 4.56
C ILE A 261 22.70 5.82 4.50
N PRO A 262 23.97 5.67 4.92
CA PRO A 262 24.64 4.36 4.88
C PRO A 262 23.90 3.28 5.68
N ALA A 263 24.04 2.01 5.28
CA ALA A 263 23.38 0.88 5.96
C ALA A 263 23.81 0.78 7.44
N SER A 264 25.02 1.21 7.77
CA SER A 264 25.55 1.22 9.15
C SER A 264 24.73 2.09 10.11
N THR A 265 23.86 2.99 9.60
CA THR A 265 22.95 3.77 10.45
C THR A 265 21.77 2.93 10.96
N GLY A 266 21.59 1.73 10.43
CA GLY A 266 20.42 0.90 10.71
C GLY A 266 19.16 1.32 9.96
N PHE A 267 19.27 2.24 8.99
CA PHE A 267 18.10 2.70 8.21
C PHE A 267 17.72 1.65 7.19
N ILE A 268 16.46 1.20 7.26
CA ILE A 268 15.93 0.13 6.39
C ILE A 268 15.59 0.70 5.02
N VAL A 269 15.96 0.00 3.94
CA VAL A 269 15.51 0.31 2.58
C VAL A 269 14.86 -0.94 2.00
N GLY A 270 13.54 -0.91 1.91
CA GLY A 270 12.75 -2.00 1.33
C GLY A 270 12.17 -1.63 -0.03
N ILE A 271 11.52 -2.59 -0.67
CA ILE A 271 10.82 -2.38 -1.95
C ILE A 271 9.57 -3.24 -2.00
N LYS A 272 8.50 -2.70 -2.58
CA LYS A 272 7.26 -3.44 -2.88
C LYS A 272 7.20 -3.69 -4.39
N THR A 273 6.98 -4.95 -4.78
CA THR A 273 6.92 -5.33 -6.19
C THR A 273 5.79 -6.33 -6.46
N ASN A 274 5.37 -6.41 -7.73
CA ASN A 274 4.40 -7.42 -8.16
C ASN A 274 5.10 -8.75 -8.40
N SER A 275 4.44 -9.84 -8.04
CA SER A 275 4.90 -11.20 -8.35
C SER A 275 4.60 -11.59 -9.81
N VAL A 276 3.55 -11.03 -10.40
CA VAL A 276 3.15 -11.28 -11.80
C VAL A 276 2.11 -10.23 -12.22
N GLU A 277 2.09 -9.93 -13.52
CA GLU A 277 1.04 -9.12 -14.15
C GLU A 277 0.22 -10.02 -15.08
N PHE A 278 -1.06 -10.22 -14.75
CA PHE A 278 -1.95 -11.11 -15.51
C PHE A 278 -2.48 -10.44 -16.78
N GLN A 279 -1.56 -9.94 -17.64
CA GLN A 279 -1.96 -9.27 -18.88
C GLN A 279 -0.99 -9.59 -20.01
N LYS A 280 -1.49 -9.45 -21.23
CA LYS A 280 -0.66 -9.60 -22.43
C LYS A 280 0.51 -8.60 -22.40
N ASP A 281 1.70 -9.09 -22.68
CA ASP A 281 2.94 -8.30 -22.69
C ASP A 281 3.29 -7.64 -21.35
N GLY A 282 2.72 -8.14 -20.23
CA GLY A 282 3.06 -7.70 -18.88
C GLY A 282 4.26 -8.46 -18.29
N LEU A 283 4.57 -8.12 -17.04
CA LEU A 283 5.67 -8.76 -16.29
C LEU A 283 5.36 -10.24 -16.05
N THR A 284 6.25 -11.11 -16.48
CA THR A 284 6.12 -12.56 -16.30
C THR A 284 6.71 -12.98 -14.94
N THR A 285 6.46 -14.22 -14.51
CA THR A 285 7.08 -14.79 -13.30
C THR A 285 8.61 -14.81 -13.42
N GLU A 286 9.16 -15.07 -14.61
CA GLU A 286 10.62 -15.07 -14.82
C GLU A 286 11.17 -13.64 -14.77
N ASP A 287 10.45 -12.64 -15.31
CA ASP A 287 10.80 -11.23 -15.13
C ASP A 287 10.82 -10.87 -13.64
N ALA A 288 9.81 -11.31 -12.88
CA ALA A 288 9.73 -11.02 -11.43
C ALA A 288 10.90 -11.68 -10.68
N LYS A 289 11.26 -12.92 -11.01
CA LYS A 289 12.43 -13.59 -10.44
C LYS A 289 13.72 -12.81 -10.73
N THR A 290 13.88 -12.38 -11.99
CA THR A 290 15.06 -11.60 -12.42
C THR A 290 15.13 -10.27 -11.64
N ALA A 291 14.01 -9.56 -11.56
CA ALA A 291 13.94 -8.31 -10.80
C ALA A 291 14.26 -8.53 -9.30
N CYS A 292 13.69 -9.60 -8.70
CA CYS A 292 13.96 -9.96 -7.31
C CYS A 292 15.42 -10.32 -7.06
N ALA A 293 16.07 -11.02 -8.03
CA ALA A 293 17.50 -11.31 -7.95
C ALA A 293 18.33 -10.00 -7.96
N MET A 294 17.93 -9.03 -8.78
CA MET A 294 18.58 -7.72 -8.81
C MET A 294 18.36 -6.96 -7.49
N MET A 295 17.18 -7.09 -6.87
CA MET A 295 16.90 -6.49 -5.55
C MET A 295 17.79 -7.10 -4.46
N GLU A 296 17.93 -8.43 -4.45
CA GLU A 296 18.83 -9.14 -3.54
C GLU A 296 20.29 -8.66 -3.73
N GLN A 297 20.75 -8.57 -5.00
CA GLN A 297 22.11 -8.12 -5.34
C GLN A 297 22.34 -6.65 -4.92
N CYS A 298 21.34 -5.79 -5.05
CA CYS A 298 21.43 -4.39 -4.63
C CYS A 298 21.61 -4.27 -3.10
N GLY A 299 21.07 -5.23 -2.35
CA GLY A 299 21.16 -5.20 -0.88
C GLY A 299 19.93 -4.60 -0.20
N PHE A 300 18.76 -4.69 -0.80
CA PHE A 300 17.51 -4.29 -0.14
C PHE A 300 17.33 -5.09 1.15
N ASP A 301 16.87 -4.42 2.21
CA ASP A 301 16.64 -5.04 3.51
C ASP A 301 15.44 -5.98 3.49
N PHE A 302 14.39 -5.59 2.74
CA PHE A 302 13.24 -6.46 2.53
C PHE A 302 12.58 -6.21 1.18
N VAL A 303 11.91 -7.25 0.69
CA VAL A 303 11.00 -7.18 -0.47
C VAL A 303 9.61 -7.55 0.02
N GLU A 304 8.61 -6.73 -0.29
CA GLU A 304 7.21 -7.05 -0.08
C GLU A 304 6.61 -7.51 -1.42
N LEU A 305 6.26 -8.78 -1.51
CA LEU A 305 5.52 -9.30 -2.66
C LEU A 305 4.04 -9.07 -2.45
N SER A 306 3.42 -8.53 -3.49
CA SER A 306 1.98 -8.34 -3.54
C SER A 306 1.47 -8.93 -4.85
N GLY A 307 0.26 -9.46 -4.83
CA GLY A 307 -0.30 -10.14 -6.00
C GLY A 307 -1.36 -9.35 -6.72
N GLY A 308 -1.45 -9.59 -8.02
CA GLY A 308 -2.49 -9.06 -8.87
C GLY A 308 -2.25 -7.65 -9.37
N ASN A 309 -3.06 -7.28 -10.33
CA ASN A 309 -3.18 -5.92 -10.84
C ASN A 309 -4.65 -5.63 -11.08
N PHE A 310 -4.98 -4.40 -11.44
CA PHE A 310 -6.38 -3.98 -11.62
C PHE A 310 -7.01 -4.49 -12.92
N THR A 311 -6.24 -5.06 -13.82
CA THR A 311 -6.77 -5.64 -15.06
C THR A 311 -7.34 -7.04 -14.82
N ARG A 312 -6.74 -7.76 -13.85
CA ARG A 312 -7.20 -9.10 -13.49
C ARG A 312 -6.83 -9.34 -12.03
N LEU A 313 -7.82 -9.10 -11.19
CA LEU A 313 -7.67 -9.39 -9.77
C LEU A 313 -7.40 -10.87 -9.61
N ALA A 314 -6.37 -11.22 -8.86
CA ALA A 314 -5.90 -12.59 -8.70
C ALA A 314 -6.95 -13.51 -8.05
N TRP A 315 -8.06 -12.94 -7.59
CA TRP A 315 -9.16 -13.63 -6.92
C TRP A 315 -10.47 -13.63 -7.72
N ALA A 316 -10.47 -13.25 -8.99
CA ALA A 316 -11.67 -13.24 -9.83
C ALA A 316 -12.04 -14.63 -10.39
N HIS A 317 -11.64 -15.70 -9.74
CA HIS A 317 -12.04 -17.05 -10.10
C HIS A 317 -12.88 -17.68 -9.02
N GLU A 318 -14.14 -17.82 -9.36
CA GLU A 318 -15.16 -18.64 -8.71
C GLU A 318 -15.14 -18.84 -7.20
N ARG A 319 -16.29 -18.73 -6.60
CA ARG A 319 -16.60 -18.90 -5.17
C ARG A 319 -15.88 -20.10 -4.53
N GLU A 320 -14.73 -19.84 -3.94
CA GLU A 320 -14.14 -20.77 -3.00
C GLU A 320 -13.37 -20.04 -1.89
N SER A 321 -13.46 -20.63 -0.74
CA SER A 321 -13.12 -20.16 0.61
C SER A 321 -11.86 -19.31 0.74
N THR A 322 -11.79 -18.54 1.82
CA THR A 322 -10.61 -17.84 2.33
C THR A 322 -9.32 -18.67 2.16
N ARG A 323 -9.41 -20.00 2.36
CA ARG A 323 -8.27 -20.92 2.23
C ARG A 323 -7.62 -20.91 0.83
N ARG A 324 -8.41 -20.78 -0.25
CA ARG A 324 -7.83 -20.72 -1.61
C ARG A 324 -7.11 -19.40 -1.89
N ARG A 325 -7.61 -18.29 -1.34
CA ARG A 325 -6.96 -16.99 -1.50
C ARG A 325 -5.61 -16.96 -0.77
N GLU A 326 -5.59 -17.48 0.45
CA GLU A 326 -4.36 -17.61 1.24
C GLU A 326 -3.35 -18.49 0.50
N ALA A 327 -3.80 -19.64 -0.02
CA ALA A 327 -2.94 -20.59 -0.76
C ALA A 327 -2.33 -20.00 -2.04
N TYR A 328 -3.09 -19.19 -2.77
CA TYR A 328 -2.63 -18.63 -4.05
C TYR A 328 -1.38 -17.74 -3.88
N PHE A 329 -1.39 -16.85 -2.89
CA PHE A 329 -0.26 -15.96 -2.65
C PHE A 329 0.96 -16.71 -2.13
N ILE A 330 0.74 -17.77 -1.38
CA ILE A 330 1.79 -18.65 -0.88
C ILE A 330 2.49 -19.38 -2.04
N GLU A 331 1.71 -19.99 -2.93
CA GLU A 331 2.24 -20.69 -4.12
C GLU A 331 3.13 -19.79 -4.99
N LEU A 332 2.71 -18.54 -5.16
CA LEU A 332 3.46 -17.58 -5.95
C LEU A 332 4.77 -17.19 -5.26
N ALA A 333 4.71 -16.99 -3.94
CA ALA A 333 5.88 -16.64 -3.13
C ALA A 333 6.89 -17.79 -3.12
N GLU A 334 6.44 -19.04 -3.05
CA GLU A 334 7.30 -20.24 -3.12
C GLU A 334 8.16 -20.27 -4.39
N LYS A 335 7.59 -19.82 -5.52
CA LYS A 335 8.32 -19.79 -6.80
C LYS A 335 9.42 -18.72 -6.82
N ILE A 336 9.27 -17.65 -6.05
CA ILE A 336 10.21 -16.53 -5.99
C ILE A 336 11.19 -16.68 -4.81
N ARG A 337 10.76 -17.31 -3.72
CA ARG A 337 11.52 -17.44 -2.46
C ARG A 337 12.99 -17.87 -2.67
N PRO A 338 13.32 -18.85 -3.55
CA PRO A 338 14.72 -19.28 -3.69
C PRO A 338 15.71 -18.21 -4.15
N VAL A 339 15.20 -17.09 -4.68
CA VAL A 339 16.03 -15.98 -5.13
C VAL A 339 16.67 -15.25 -3.92
N PHE A 340 15.97 -15.22 -2.79
CA PHE A 340 16.38 -14.43 -1.61
C PHE A 340 17.20 -15.28 -0.62
N LYS A 341 18.36 -14.75 -0.22
CA LYS A 341 19.25 -15.36 0.79
C LYS A 341 19.30 -14.48 2.05
N ASP A 342 19.57 -13.21 1.87
CA ASP A 342 19.76 -12.26 2.98
C ASP A 342 18.64 -11.23 3.09
N THR A 343 17.89 -10.99 2.01
CA THR A 343 16.77 -10.05 1.97
C THR A 343 15.52 -10.70 2.59
N VAL A 344 14.93 -10.03 3.57
CA VAL A 344 13.68 -10.48 4.21
C VAL A 344 12.53 -10.42 3.19
N LEU A 345 11.74 -11.49 3.10
CA LEU A 345 10.57 -11.56 2.23
C LEU A 345 9.29 -11.42 3.05
N TYR A 346 8.51 -10.38 2.76
CA TYR A 346 7.14 -10.26 3.24
C TYR A 346 6.16 -10.56 2.11
N VAL A 347 5.09 -11.29 2.44
CA VAL A 347 3.98 -11.53 1.50
C VAL A 347 2.74 -10.81 2.03
N THR A 348 2.13 -9.98 1.19
CA THR A 348 0.92 -9.23 1.49
C THR A 348 -0.19 -9.66 0.52
N GLY A 349 -1.29 -10.18 1.08
CA GLY A 349 -2.47 -10.55 0.31
C GLY A 349 -3.14 -11.80 0.85
N GLY A 350 -4.44 -11.74 1.07
CA GLY A 350 -5.26 -12.88 1.43
C GLY A 350 -5.30 -13.26 2.90
N PHE A 351 -4.23 -13.14 3.63
CA PHE A 351 -4.15 -13.64 5.02
C PHE A 351 -5.28 -13.14 5.91
N ARG A 352 -5.98 -14.09 6.53
CA ARG A 352 -7.10 -13.85 7.46
C ARG A 352 -7.03 -14.73 8.70
N THR A 353 -6.30 -15.87 8.64
CA THR A 353 -6.29 -16.88 9.72
C THR A 353 -4.87 -17.15 10.20
N ALA A 354 -4.71 -17.32 11.52
CA ALA A 354 -3.41 -17.65 12.12
C ALA A 354 -2.84 -18.97 11.59
N PRO A 355 -3.65 -20.04 11.39
CA PRO A 355 -3.12 -21.27 10.76
C PRO A 355 -2.45 -21.04 9.41
N ALA A 356 -3.06 -20.22 8.52
CA ALA A 356 -2.46 -19.95 7.22
C ALA A 356 -1.16 -19.14 7.35
N MET A 357 -1.11 -18.18 8.27
CA MET A 357 0.09 -17.38 8.55
C MET A 357 1.24 -18.27 9.09
N VAL A 358 0.93 -19.13 10.06
CA VAL A 358 1.89 -20.07 10.65
C VAL A 358 2.43 -21.03 9.57
N ASN A 359 1.53 -21.57 8.74
CA ASN A 359 1.90 -22.52 7.69
C ASN A 359 2.81 -21.86 6.63
N ALA A 360 2.53 -20.62 6.26
CA ALA A 360 3.37 -19.90 5.28
C ALA A 360 4.81 -19.72 5.79
N ILE A 361 4.97 -19.39 7.08
CA ILE A 361 6.31 -19.25 7.69
C ILE A 361 6.99 -20.63 7.81
N LYS A 362 6.28 -21.64 8.33
CA LYS A 362 6.83 -22.98 8.50
C LYS A 362 7.25 -23.63 7.18
N ALA A 363 6.51 -23.36 6.11
CA ALA A 363 6.83 -23.84 4.76
C ALA A 363 7.99 -23.06 4.12
N ASN A 364 8.52 -22.03 4.79
CA ASN A 364 9.55 -21.14 4.27
C ASN A 364 9.10 -20.41 2.98
N ALA A 365 7.78 -20.19 2.83
CA ALA A 365 7.25 -19.43 1.70
C ALA A 365 7.48 -17.92 1.86
N THR A 366 7.56 -17.46 3.10
CA THR A 366 7.79 -16.05 3.45
C THR A 366 8.46 -15.95 4.81
N ASP A 367 9.15 -14.83 5.08
CA ASP A 367 9.71 -14.54 6.40
C ASP A 367 8.72 -13.79 7.28
N GLY A 368 7.78 -13.05 6.68
CA GLY A 368 6.80 -12.27 7.44
C GLY A 368 5.48 -12.09 6.71
N ILE A 369 4.47 -11.68 7.47
CA ILE A 369 3.06 -11.64 7.07
C ILE A 369 2.60 -10.17 6.94
N GLY A 370 2.21 -9.78 5.74
CA GLY A 370 1.66 -8.44 5.48
C GLY A 370 0.13 -8.45 5.60
N LEU A 371 -0.41 -7.56 6.45
CA LEU A 371 -1.85 -7.41 6.66
C LEU A 371 -2.31 -6.03 6.17
N GLY A 372 -3.21 -6.02 5.20
CA GLY A 372 -3.86 -4.81 4.68
C GLY A 372 -5.24 -4.62 5.28
N ARG A 373 -6.30 -4.92 4.51
CA ARG A 373 -7.71 -4.68 4.89
C ARG A 373 -8.10 -5.13 6.32
N PRO A 374 -7.62 -6.26 6.88
CA PRO A 374 -7.98 -6.59 8.25
C PRO A 374 -7.58 -5.53 9.29
N THR A 375 -6.53 -4.73 9.00
CA THR A 375 -6.01 -3.74 9.94
C THR A 375 -6.84 -2.46 9.99
N SER A 376 -7.78 -2.25 9.05
CA SER A 376 -8.74 -1.16 9.15
C SER A 376 -9.93 -1.54 10.05
N ALA A 377 -10.34 -2.81 10.01
CA ALA A 377 -11.41 -3.32 10.87
C ALA A 377 -10.95 -3.51 12.30
N GLU A 378 -9.72 -4.00 12.46
CA GLU A 378 -9.18 -4.36 13.78
C GLU A 378 -7.68 -3.99 13.82
N PRO A 379 -7.37 -2.76 14.23
CA PRO A 379 -5.99 -2.26 14.20
C PRO A 379 -5.02 -3.04 15.12
N ASP A 380 -5.53 -3.72 16.14
CA ASP A 380 -4.75 -4.52 17.09
C ASP A 380 -4.82 -6.03 16.83
N LEU A 381 -5.18 -6.47 15.63
CA LEU A 381 -5.28 -7.89 15.29
C LEU A 381 -3.98 -8.67 15.58
N PRO A 382 -2.76 -8.19 15.21
CA PRO A 382 -1.54 -8.92 15.57
C PRO A 382 -1.34 -9.09 17.08
N LEU A 383 -1.60 -8.04 17.86
CA LEU A 383 -1.51 -8.12 19.33
C LEU A 383 -2.42 -9.23 19.86
N LYS A 384 -3.68 -9.28 19.37
CA LYS A 384 -4.67 -10.31 19.80
C LYS A 384 -4.22 -11.72 19.38
N ILE A 385 -3.68 -11.88 18.17
CA ILE A 385 -3.15 -13.18 17.73
C ILE A 385 -2.01 -13.63 18.66
N LEU A 386 -1.07 -12.73 18.94
CA LEU A 386 0.14 -13.07 19.71
C LEU A 386 -0.14 -13.28 21.21
N THR A 387 -1.17 -12.64 21.78
CA THR A 387 -1.34 -12.58 23.25
C THR A 387 -2.70 -13.05 23.76
N GLN A 388 -3.74 -13.17 22.91
CA GLN A 388 -5.12 -13.38 23.36
C GLN A 388 -5.78 -14.59 22.70
N ASN A 389 -4.99 -15.49 22.13
CA ASN A 389 -5.49 -16.71 21.47
C ASN A 389 -6.51 -16.41 20.34
N CYS A 390 -6.34 -15.30 19.64
CA CYS A 390 -7.18 -14.92 18.51
C CYS A 390 -6.66 -15.62 17.24
N MET A 391 -7.48 -16.49 16.64
CA MET A 391 -7.03 -17.31 15.50
C MET A 391 -7.41 -16.75 14.13
N ALA A 392 -8.21 -15.67 14.06
CA ALA A 392 -8.67 -15.15 12.77
C ALA A 392 -9.16 -13.70 12.85
N ALA A 393 -9.13 -13.04 11.71
CA ALA A 393 -9.73 -11.71 11.52
C ALA A 393 -11.27 -11.78 11.62
N PRO A 394 -11.95 -10.63 11.80
CA PRO A 394 -13.41 -10.57 11.76
C PRO A 394 -13.95 -11.12 10.42
N ASP A 395 -15.06 -11.85 10.48
CA ASP A 395 -15.73 -12.44 9.31
C ASP A 395 -16.71 -11.45 8.69
N THR A 396 -16.17 -10.49 7.94
CA THR A 396 -17.04 -9.48 7.31
C THR A 396 -18.08 -10.12 6.38
N LYS A 397 -19.34 -9.71 6.52
CA LYS A 397 -20.47 -10.23 5.74
C LYS A 397 -20.60 -9.58 4.35
N LEU A 398 -19.64 -8.74 3.97
CA LEU A 398 -19.55 -8.22 2.59
C LEU A 398 -18.93 -9.27 1.67
N ASP A 399 -19.32 -9.21 0.40
CA ASP A 399 -18.65 -10.00 -0.63
C ASP A 399 -17.18 -9.54 -0.73
N GLN A 400 -16.27 -10.41 -0.34
CA GLN A 400 -14.82 -10.12 -0.34
C GLN A 400 -14.24 -10.05 -1.77
N ASP A 401 -14.99 -10.52 -2.77
CA ASP A 401 -14.61 -10.42 -4.18
C ASP A 401 -15.04 -9.09 -4.78
N ASP A 402 -16.02 -8.40 -4.17
CA ASP A 402 -16.32 -7.01 -4.54
C ASP A 402 -15.23 -6.10 -3.97
N PHE A 403 -14.20 -5.91 -4.78
CA PHE A 403 -13.05 -5.10 -4.39
C PHE A 403 -13.44 -3.65 -4.12
N ILE A 404 -14.43 -3.12 -4.85
CA ILE A 404 -14.90 -1.74 -4.74
C ILE A 404 -15.52 -1.52 -3.35
N ILE A 405 -16.49 -2.35 -3.00
CA ILE A 405 -17.18 -2.19 -1.72
C ILE A 405 -16.21 -2.41 -0.54
N THR A 406 -15.26 -3.35 -0.67
CA THR A 406 -14.29 -3.59 0.40
C THR A 406 -13.27 -2.45 0.54
N CYS A 407 -12.95 -1.72 -0.54
CA CYS A 407 -12.11 -0.52 -0.47
C CYS A 407 -12.86 0.64 0.18
N PHE A 408 -14.14 0.86 -0.16
CA PHE A 408 -14.95 1.86 0.53
C PHE A 408 -15.04 1.56 2.03
N LEU A 409 -15.20 0.29 2.38
CA LEU A 409 -15.20 -0.12 3.79
C LEU A 409 -13.89 0.29 4.49
N CYS A 410 -12.74 -0.01 3.87
CA CYS A 410 -11.45 0.38 4.46
C CYS A 410 -11.35 1.89 4.67
N MET A 411 -11.81 2.69 3.69
CA MET A 411 -11.81 4.16 3.81
C MET A 411 -12.67 4.62 4.98
N VAL A 412 -13.88 4.06 5.11
CA VAL A 412 -14.80 4.40 6.20
C VAL A 412 -14.17 4.02 7.56
N GLN A 413 -13.68 2.79 7.69
CA GLN A 413 -13.07 2.32 8.94
C GLN A 413 -11.83 3.14 9.32
N MET A 414 -10.97 3.46 8.34
CA MET A 414 -9.81 4.35 8.57
C MET A 414 -10.27 5.76 9.01
N GLY A 415 -11.32 6.29 8.38
CA GLY A 415 -11.91 7.57 8.79
C GLY A 415 -12.44 7.53 10.22
N GLN A 416 -13.06 6.43 10.64
CA GLN A 416 -13.54 6.23 12.01
C GLN A 416 -12.36 6.15 13.00
N MET A 417 -11.29 5.43 12.64
CA MET A 417 -10.05 5.40 13.44
C MET A 417 -9.45 6.79 13.63
N ALA A 418 -9.57 7.64 12.62
CA ALA A 418 -8.96 8.98 12.59
C ALA A 418 -9.63 9.99 13.53
N LYS A 419 -10.93 9.80 13.84
CA LYS A 419 -11.75 10.82 14.52
C LYS A 419 -11.26 11.21 15.92
N GLN A 420 -10.69 10.26 16.67
CA GLN A 420 -10.30 10.51 18.07
C GLN A 420 -8.94 9.88 18.36
N PRO A 421 -8.14 10.48 19.23
CA PRO A 421 -6.87 9.87 19.66
C PRO A 421 -7.14 8.60 20.50
N ALA A 422 -6.20 7.66 20.49
CA ALA A 422 -6.32 6.42 21.26
C ALA A 422 -6.53 6.66 22.77
N SER A 423 -5.95 7.75 23.29
CA SER A 423 -6.09 8.12 24.71
C SER A 423 -7.53 8.47 25.12
N ALA A 424 -8.41 8.76 24.17
CA ALA A 424 -9.83 9.07 24.45
C ALA A 424 -10.72 7.82 24.41
N LEU A 425 -10.16 6.66 24.13
CA LEU A 425 -10.90 5.40 23.88
C LEU A 425 -10.51 4.32 24.90
N LYS A 426 -11.43 3.38 25.16
CA LYS A 426 -11.14 2.20 26.00
C LYS A 426 -10.38 1.14 25.19
N SER A 427 -10.64 1.08 23.89
CA SER A 427 -10.00 0.16 22.96
C SER A 427 -9.69 0.89 21.66
N VAL A 428 -8.58 0.54 21.01
CA VAL A 428 -8.23 1.10 19.70
C VAL A 428 -9.26 0.72 18.62
N CYS A 429 -10.14 -0.25 18.91
CA CYS A 429 -11.22 -0.66 17.99
C CYS A 429 -12.53 0.11 18.22
N ASP A 430 -12.62 0.94 19.28
CA ASP A 430 -13.88 1.65 19.59
C ASP A 430 -14.27 2.60 18.44
N GLY A 431 -15.56 2.54 18.07
CA GLY A 431 -16.13 3.40 17.02
C GLY A 431 -15.92 2.90 15.59
N ILE A 432 -15.19 1.79 15.40
CA ILE A 432 -15.01 1.19 14.08
C ILE A 432 -16.22 0.28 13.78
N ALA A 433 -16.81 0.41 12.61
CA ALA A 433 -17.97 -0.38 12.20
C ALA A 433 -17.62 -1.87 12.14
N ASP A 434 -18.47 -2.70 12.77
CA ASP A 434 -18.31 -4.15 12.86
C ASP A 434 -19.13 -4.86 11.78
N LEU A 435 -18.54 -5.06 10.61
CA LEU A 435 -19.19 -5.71 9.50
C LEU A 435 -19.20 -7.26 9.60
N SER A 436 -18.84 -7.82 10.75
CA SER A 436 -19.15 -9.22 11.03
C SER A 436 -20.64 -9.40 11.42
N ARG A 437 -21.37 -8.29 11.64
CA ARG A 437 -22.82 -8.28 11.87
C ARG A 437 -23.56 -8.05 10.56
N VAL A 438 -24.58 -8.87 10.32
CA VAL A 438 -25.35 -8.82 9.06
C VAL A 438 -26.01 -7.45 8.86
N GLU A 439 -26.67 -6.93 9.92
CA GLU A 439 -27.38 -5.64 9.85
C GLU A 439 -26.42 -4.49 9.52
N GLU A 440 -25.23 -4.50 10.11
CA GLU A 440 -24.22 -3.47 9.83
C GLU A 440 -23.72 -3.58 8.37
N ALA A 441 -23.52 -4.80 7.87
CA ALA A 441 -23.10 -5.02 6.48
C ALA A 441 -24.18 -4.51 5.49
N GLU A 442 -25.46 -4.80 5.76
CA GLU A 442 -26.57 -4.30 4.94
C GLU A 442 -26.66 -2.77 4.96
N ASN A 443 -26.48 -2.16 6.14
CA ASN A 443 -26.44 -0.70 6.29
C ASN A 443 -25.30 -0.11 5.47
N PHE A 444 -24.12 -0.74 5.55
CA PHE A 444 -22.95 -0.29 4.80
C PHE A 444 -23.15 -0.40 3.29
N ILE A 445 -23.76 -1.47 2.79
CA ILE A 445 -24.02 -1.63 1.34
C ILE A 445 -24.87 -0.45 0.82
N LYS A 446 -25.91 -0.05 1.57
CA LYS A 446 -26.75 1.10 1.20
C LYS A 446 -25.93 2.39 1.17
N HIS A 447 -25.07 2.59 2.17
CA HIS A 447 -24.18 3.76 2.24
C HIS A 447 -23.17 3.76 1.08
N ALA A 448 -22.56 2.61 0.78
CA ALA A 448 -21.58 2.49 -0.30
C ALA A 448 -22.17 2.87 -1.67
N ALA A 449 -23.45 2.51 -1.90
CA ALA A 449 -24.15 2.89 -3.14
C ALA A 449 -24.33 4.42 -3.26
N VAL A 450 -24.60 5.10 -2.14
CA VAL A 450 -24.69 6.57 -2.12
C VAL A 450 -23.32 7.19 -2.36
N LEU A 451 -22.31 6.69 -1.65
CA LEU A 451 -20.92 7.17 -1.77
C LEU A 451 -20.40 7.01 -3.21
N GLN A 452 -20.73 5.89 -3.86
CA GLN A 452 -20.31 5.65 -5.23
C GLN A 452 -20.88 6.72 -6.19
N LYS A 453 -22.13 7.11 -6.00
CA LYS A 453 -22.77 8.19 -6.81
C LYS A 453 -22.08 9.54 -6.55
N GLU A 454 -21.76 9.84 -5.29
CA GLU A 454 -21.09 11.08 -4.92
C GLU A 454 -19.69 11.16 -5.56
N VAL A 455 -18.93 10.07 -5.47
CA VAL A 455 -17.59 9.98 -6.07
C VAL A 455 -17.67 10.14 -7.60
N ALA A 456 -18.65 9.52 -8.24
CA ALA A 456 -18.88 9.66 -9.69
C ALA A 456 -19.15 11.13 -10.06
N LYS A 457 -20.03 11.80 -9.30
CA LYS A 457 -20.33 13.23 -9.50
C LYS A 457 -19.07 14.10 -9.38
N LEU A 458 -18.26 13.90 -8.32
CA LEU A 458 -17.01 14.65 -8.14
C LEU A 458 -16.06 14.44 -9.34
N SER A 459 -15.99 13.21 -9.84
CA SER A 459 -15.17 12.88 -11.01
C SER A 459 -15.64 13.63 -12.27
N GLU A 460 -16.95 13.73 -12.48
CA GLU A 460 -17.53 14.50 -13.60
C GLU A 460 -17.17 15.98 -13.47
N GLU A 461 -17.22 16.51 -12.25
CA GLU A 461 -16.90 17.91 -11.95
C GLU A 461 -15.38 18.17 -11.90
N ARG A 462 -14.55 17.15 -12.12
CA ARG A 462 -13.08 17.20 -12.00
C ARG A 462 -12.62 17.67 -10.61
N LYS A 463 -13.36 17.26 -9.58
CA LYS A 463 -12.99 17.58 -8.18
C LYS A 463 -12.35 16.36 -7.52
N PRO A 464 -11.32 16.57 -6.70
CA PRO A 464 -10.67 15.45 -6.01
C PRO A 464 -11.52 14.91 -4.85
N PHE A 465 -11.43 13.61 -4.62
CA PHE A 465 -12.09 12.93 -3.49
C PHE A 465 -11.04 12.53 -2.46
N TYR A 466 -11.14 13.08 -1.25
CA TYR A 466 -10.21 12.81 -0.14
C TYR A 466 -10.84 13.19 1.21
N GLY A 467 -10.17 12.86 2.31
CA GLY A 467 -10.62 13.18 3.64
C GLY A 467 -11.46 12.06 4.28
N ILE A 468 -12.02 12.35 5.45
CA ILE A 468 -12.84 11.39 6.19
C ILE A 468 -14.18 11.19 5.46
N VAL A 469 -14.48 9.93 5.15
CA VAL A 469 -15.78 9.55 4.59
C VAL A 469 -16.77 9.40 5.75
N PRO A 470 -17.83 10.22 5.82
CA PRO A 470 -18.82 10.10 6.88
C PRO A 470 -19.58 8.79 6.81
N TYR A 471 -19.72 8.13 7.94
CA TYR A 471 -20.54 6.91 8.06
C TYR A 471 -20.98 6.79 9.52
N THR A 472 -22.25 6.44 9.71
CA THR A 472 -22.83 6.21 11.03
C THR A 472 -23.12 4.71 11.16
N ASN A 473 -22.35 4.03 12.00
CA ASN A 473 -22.58 2.62 12.30
C ASN A 473 -23.80 2.44 13.19
N LEU A 474 -24.42 1.29 13.12
CA LEU A 474 -25.64 0.93 13.86
C LEU A 474 -25.33 0.54 15.33
N PHE A 475 -24.08 0.08 15.61
CA PHE A 475 -23.68 -0.48 16.91
C PHE A 475 -22.42 0.16 17.44
#